data_0e37e847b226494c71546222a3777779
#
_entry.id   0e37e847b226494c71546222a3777779
#
_cell.length_a   1.000
_cell.length_b   1.000
_cell.length_c   1.000
_cell.angle_alpha   90.00
_cell.angle_beta   90.00
_cell.angle_gamma   90.00
#
_symmetry.space_group_name_H-M   'P 1'
#
loop_
_entity.id
_entity.type
_entity.pdbx_description
1 polymer ?
#
loop_
_entity_poly.entity_id
_entity_poly.type
_entity_poly.pdbx_seq_one_letter_code
_entity_poly.pdbx_strand_id
1 'polypeptide(L)'
;MRKNLIILMIDGGRPDRAQKSPIFNKIQEKSINLEHPVTYGPHTIAAMHAVFSGTYGTRTGTNSYWSTYKFKKEKFKTITEYLHELNYYTAADVVNNLVIPKQGLDEFNIHDELKDNLT
;
A
#
# COMPACT_ATOMS: atom_id res chain seq x y z
N MET A 1 17.83 -15.37 -10.53
CA MET A 1 16.58 -14.87 -11.16
C MET A 1 15.92 -13.89 -10.22
N ARG A 2 15.72 -12.63 -10.61
CA ARG A 2 15.02 -11.64 -9.77
C ARG A 2 13.52 -11.97 -9.75
N LYS A 3 12.89 -11.88 -8.57
CA LYS A 3 11.45 -12.08 -8.42
C LYS A 3 10.75 -10.74 -8.49
N ASN A 4 9.57 -10.68 -9.10
CA ASN A 4 8.70 -9.52 -9.05
C ASN A 4 7.96 -9.45 -7.71
N LEU A 5 7.69 -8.25 -7.23
CA LEU A 5 6.83 -7.97 -6.09
C LEU A 5 5.56 -7.29 -6.57
N ILE A 6 4.42 -7.84 -6.20
CA ILE A 6 3.11 -7.23 -6.45
C ILE A 6 2.43 -7.02 -5.09
N ILE A 7 2.03 -5.79 -4.82
CA ILE A 7 1.23 -5.42 -3.63
C ILE A 7 -0.17 -5.09 -4.13
N LEU A 8 -1.15 -5.92 -3.78
CA LEU A 8 -2.55 -5.69 -4.07
C LEU A 8 -3.26 -5.26 -2.80
N MET A 9 -3.74 -4.03 -2.76
CA MET A 9 -4.50 -3.50 -1.63
C MET A 9 -5.99 -3.43 -1.98
N ILE A 10 -6.82 -4.01 -1.12
CA ILE A 10 -8.28 -3.93 -1.22
C ILE A 10 -8.75 -3.11 -0.02
N ASP A 11 -9.15 -1.86 -0.24
CA ASP A 11 -9.71 -1.02 0.81
C ASP A 11 -11.10 -1.50 1.23
N GLY A 12 -11.41 -1.38 2.52
CA GLY A 12 -12.70 -1.85 3.05
C GLY A 12 -12.91 -3.37 2.99
N GLY A 13 -11.87 -4.16 2.67
CA GLY A 13 -11.94 -5.61 2.62
C GLY A 13 -12.27 -6.23 3.98
N ARG A 14 -13.31 -7.07 4.02
CA ARG A 14 -13.77 -7.75 5.24
C ARG A 14 -13.39 -9.23 5.21
N PRO A 15 -12.81 -9.78 6.30
CA PRO A 15 -12.41 -11.20 6.34
C PRO A 15 -13.57 -12.15 6.14
N ASP A 16 -14.74 -11.86 6.73
CA ASP A 16 -15.94 -12.69 6.58
C ASP A 16 -16.48 -12.72 5.14
N ARG A 17 -16.16 -11.73 4.32
CA ARG A 17 -16.49 -11.71 2.88
C ARG A 17 -15.41 -12.40 2.06
N ALA A 18 -14.15 -12.16 2.37
CA ALA A 18 -13.03 -12.81 1.71
C ALA A 18 -13.11 -14.33 1.81
N GLN A 19 -13.44 -14.88 2.98
CA GLN A 19 -13.63 -16.33 3.20
C GLN A 19 -14.70 -16.98 2.33
N LYS A 20 -15.66 -16.20 1.81
CA LYS A 20 -16.69 -16.68 0.89
C LYS A 20 -16.27 -16.66 -0.57
N SER A 21 -15.12 -16.09 -0.89
CA SER A 21 -14.61 -15.97 -2.26
C SER A 21 -13.78 -17.18 -2.65
N PRO A 22 -14.15 -17.93 -3.70
CA PRO A 22 -13.35 -19.05 -4.19
C PRO A 22 -11.94 -18.65 -4.63
N ILE A 23 -11.76 -17.40 -5.07
CA ILE A 23 -10.46 -16.87 -5.50
C ILE A 23 -9.54 -16.68 -4.28
N PHE A 24 -10.04 -16.04 -3.22
CA PHE A 24 -9.26 -15.87 -2.00
C PHE A 24 -8.91 -17.19 -1.34
N ASN A 25 -9.83 -18.16 -1.33
CA ASN A 25 -9.55 -19.49 -0.80
C ASN A 25 -8.40 -20.18 -1.56
N LYS A 26 -8.38 -20.12 -2.90
CA LYS A 26 -7.28 -20.65 -3.71
C LYS A 26 -5.95 -19.95 -3.47
N ILE A 27 -5.96 -18.66 -3.21
CA ILE A 27 -4.75 -17.90 -2.86
C ILE A 27 -4.26 -18.34 -1.49
N GLN A 28 -5.17 -18.45 -0.52
CA GLN A 28 -4.87 -18.84 0.85
C GLN A 28 -4.22 -20.23 0.95
N GLU A 29 -4.69 -21.20 0.16
CA GLU A 29 -4.11 -22.56 0.09
C GLU A 29 -2.61 -22.57 -0.30
N LYS A 30 -2.14 -21.55 -1.01
CA LYS A 30 -0.78 -21.45 -1.57
C LYS A 30 0.05 -20.34 -0.95
N SER A 31 -0.44 -19.70 0.12
CA SER A 31 0.18 -18.52 0.72
C SER A 31 0.28 -18.64 2.24
N ILE A 32 1.03 -17.71 2.84
CA ILE A 32 0.99 -17.51 4.28
C ILE A 32 -0.19 -16.58 4.59
N ASN A 33 -1.14 -17.07 5.38
CA ASN A 33 -2.27 -16.28 5.85
C ASN A 33 -2.01 -15.72 7.25
N LEU A 34 -2.16 -14.42 7.41
CA LEU A 34 -2.08 -13.75 8.72
C LEU A 34 -3.51 -13.49 9.21
N GLU A 35 -3.95 -14.23 10.22
CA GLU A 35 -5.34 -14.20 10.67
C GLU A 35 -5.71 -12.91 11.42
N HIS A 36 -4.78 -12.34 12.16
CA HIS A 36 -5.03 -11.18 13.02
C HIS A 36 -3.99 -10.06 12.84
N PRO A 37 -3.81 -9.53 11.61
CA PRO A 37 -2.91 -8.40 11.42
C PRO A 37 -3.48 -7.15 12.10
N VAL A 38 -2.61 -6.37 12.73
CA VAL A 38 -2.98 -5.09 13.34
C VAL A 38 -2.49 -3.96 12.45
N THR A 39 -3.40 -3.10 12.00
CA THR A 39 -3.04 -1.90 11.27
C THR A 39 -2.51 -0.82 12.22
N TYR A 40 -1.57 -0.02 11.72
CA TYR A 40 -1.03 1.12 12.49
C TYR A 40 -2.10 2.18 12.80
N GLY A 41 -2.99 2.45 11.86
CA GLY A 41 -3.95 3.54 12.00
C GLY A 41 -5.32 3.20 11.42
N PRO A 42 -6.36 3.96 11.83
CA PRO A 42 -7.74 3.70 11.38
C PRO A 42 -8.01 4.24 9.97
N HIS A 43 -7.04 4.87 9.32
CA HIS A 43 -7.19 5.46 7.98
C HIS A 43 -6.21 4.83 7.01
N THR A 44 -6.66 4.62 5.78
CA THR A 44 -5.88 4.07 4.68
C THR A 44 -4.54 4.81 4.50
N ILE A 45 -4.56 6.13 4.47
CA ILE A 45 -3.37 6.96 4.24
C ILE A 45 -2.29 6.70 5.31
N ALA A 46 -2.64 6.79 6.59
CA ALA A 46 -1.67 6.58 7.67
C ALA A 46 -1.14 5.12 7.68
N ALA A 47 -2.03 4.15 7.46
CA ALA A 47 -1.68 2.74 7.38
C ALA A 47 -0.72 2.46 6.21
N MET A 48 -1.03 2.96 5.03
CA MET A 48 -0.21 2.73 3.83
C MET A 48 1.16 3.41 3.91
N HIS A 49 1.23 4.63 4.45
CA HIS A 49 2.52 5.27 4.68
C HIS A 49 3.38 4.48 5.67
N ALA A 50 2.76 3.87 6.70
CA ALA A 50 3.48 2.98 7.62
C ALA A 50 3.95 1.69 6.93
N VAL A 51 3.11 1.07 6.10
CA VAL A 51 3.46 -0.13 5.31
C VAL A 51 4.65 0.17 4.38
N PHE A 52 4.58 1.25 3.62
CA PHE A 52 5.61 1.59 2.63
C PHE A 52 6.93 2.06 3.25
N SER A 53 6.89 2.67 4.44
CA SER A 53 8.09 3.15 5.14
C SER A 53 8.64 2.18 6.19
N GLY A 54 7.89 1.12 6.54
CA GLY A 54 8.22 0.22 7.63
C GLY A 54 8.29 0.93 8.99
N THR A 55 7.66 2.11 9.12
CA THR A 55 7.81 2.99 10.29
C THR A 55 6.49 3.63 10.67
N TYR A 56 6.22 3.70 11.96
CA TYR A 56 5.00 4.31 12.49
C TYR A 56 4.89 5.80 12.14
N GLY A 57 3.68 6.25 11.86
CA GLY A 57 3.37 7.63 11.48
C GLY A 57 3.77 8.68 12.51
N THR A 58 3.81 8.34 13.80
CA THR A 58 4.35 9.21 14.86
C THR A 58 5.81 9.59 14.62
N ARG A 59 6.58 8.73 13.99
CA ARG A 59 7.97 9.00 13.61
C ARG A 59 8.08 9.67 12.25
N THR A 60 7.32 9.18 11.27
CA THR A 60 7.35 9.70 9.89
C THR A 60 6.65 11.04 9.74
N GLY A 61 5.72 11.38 10.63
CA GLY A 61 4.89 12.57 10.56
C GLY A 61 3.49 12.33 9.99
N THR A 62 3.23 11.19 9.34
CA THR A 62 1.92 10.84 8.75
C THR A 62 1.10 10.03 9.73
N ASN A 63 0.56 10.67 10.75
CA ASN A 63 -0.17 10.04 11.85
C ASN A 63 -1.68 10.37 11.87
N SER A 64 -2.17 11.09 10.85
CA SER A 64 -3.60 11.38 10.68
C SER A 64 -3.95 11.47 9.20
N TYR A 65 -5.25 11.48 8.88
CA TYR A 65 -5.73 11.52 7.50
C TYR A 65 -5.13 12.68 6.68
N TRP A 66 -5.06 13.86 7.27
CA TRP A 66 -4.60 15.08 6.58
C TRP A 66 -3.11 15.39 6.74
N SER A 67 -2.34 14.47 7.30
CA SER A 67 -0.93 14.73 7.60
C SER A 67 0.07 14.13 6.61
N THR A 68 -0.37 13.73 5.41
CA THR A 68 0.49 13.19 4.35
C THR A 68 1.64 14.11 3.98
N TYR A 69 1.38 15.42 3.91
CA TYR A 69 2.40 16.44 3.64
C TYR A 69 3.50 16.53 4.70
N LYS A 70 3.26 15.96 5.89
CA LYS A 70 4.23 15.90 6.99
C LYS A 70 5.20 14.73 6.88
N PHE A 71 5.03 13.86 5.89
CA PHE A 71 5.92 12.73 5.70
C PHE A 71 7.36 13.19 5.53
N LYS A 72 8.24 12.76 6.45
CA LYS A 72 9.65 13.18 6.50
C LYS A 72 10.47 12.36 5.50
N LYS A 73 10.23 12.58 4.21
CA LYS A 73 10.84 11.85 3.09
C LYS A 73 12.38 11.85 3.11
N GLU A 74 12.99 12.90 3.64
CA GLU A 74 14.45 13.00 3.75
C GLU A 74 15.05 12.07 4.83
N LYS A 75 14.21 11.54 5.73
CA LYS A 75 14.63 10.69 6.86
C LYS A 75 14.18 9.25 6.75
N PHE A 76 13.13 8.99 5.98
CA PHE A 76 12.51 7.69 5.88
C PHE A 76 12.34 7.30 4.41
N LYS A 77 13.08 6.29 4.00
CA LYS A 77 12.93 5.67 2.69
C LYS A 77 11.71 4.76 2.66
N THR A 78 11.13 4.65 1.49
CA THR A 78 10.04 3.72 1.21
C THR A 78 10.55 2.43 0.60
N ILE A 79 9.75 1.38 0.64
CA ILE A 79 10.07 0.11 -0.03
C ILE A 79 10.29 0.32 -1.54
N THR A 80 9.56 1.24 -2.15
CA THR A 80 9.71 1.60 -3.57
C THR A 80 11.06 2.24 -3.87
N GLU A 81 11.57 3.11 -2.98
CA GLU A 81 12.93 3.65 -3.13
C GLU A 81 14.00 2.56 -3.02
N TYR A 82 13.87 1.63 -2.05
CA TYR A 82 14.80 0.50 -1.96
C TYR A 82 14.77 -0.39 -3.19
N LEU A 83 13.59 -0.67 -3.73
CA LEU A 83 13.45 -1.47 -4.95
C LEU A 83 14.02 -0.74 -6.17
N HIS A 84 13.77 0.56 -6.28
CA HIS A 84 14.32 1.40 -7.36
C HIS A 84 15.87 1.41 -7.30
N GLU A 85 16.47 1.56 -6.13
CA GLU A 85 17.94 1.47 -5.94
C GLU A 85 18.51 0.11 -6.34
N LEU A 86 17.70 -0.94 -6.24
CA LEU A 86 18.06 -2.29 -6.70
C LEU A 86 17.76 -2.51 -8.20
N ASN A 87 17.50 -1.44 -8.96
CA ASN A 87 17.16 -1.46 -10.38
C ASN A 87 15.89 -2.26 -10.72
N TYR A 88 14.88 -2.22 -9.85
CA TYR A 88 13.53 -2.62 -10.22
C TYR A 88 12.82 -1.44 -10.88
N TYR A 89 12.04 -1.72 -11.90
CA TYR A 89 11.03 -0.79 -12.37
C TYR A 89 9.86 -0.82 -11.40
N THR A 90 9.46 0.34 -10.91
CA THR A 90 8.47 0.49 -9.85
C THR A 90 7.27 1.29 -10.36
N ALA A 91 6.09 0.68 -10.31
CA ALA A 91 4.86 1.30 -10.78
C ALA A 91 3.75 1.19 -9.73
N ALA A 92 2.85 2.14 -9.70
CA ALA A 92 1.66 2.12 -8.87
C ALA A 92 0.45 2.66 -9.61
N ASP A 93 -0.68 1.97 -9.43
CA ASP A 93 -2.00 2.40 -9.83
C ASP A 93 -2.84 2.64 -8.57
N VAL A 94 -3.36 3.84 -8.40
CA VAL A 94 -4.07 4.26 -7.19
C VAL A 94 -5.32 5.07 -7.53
N VAL A 95 -6.27 5.10 -6.62
CA VAL A 95 -7.50 5.90 -6.77
C VAL A 95 -7.33 7.34 -6.25
N ASN A 96 -6.25 7.62 -5.52
CA ASN A 96 -5.99 8.94 -4.98
C ASN A 96 -4.48 9.17 -4.81
N ASN A 97 -4.01 10.36 -5.10
CA ASN A 97 -2.59 10.73 -5.05
C ASN A 97 -1.98 10.77 -3.64
N LEU A 98 -2.79 10.67 -2.59
CA LEU A 98 -2.36 10.71 -1.19
C LEU A 98 -2.29 9.34 -0.53
N VAL A 99 -2.79 8.29 -1.18
CA VAL A 99 -2.93 6.95 -0.58
C VAL A 99 -1.58 6.35 -0.19
N ILE A 100 -0.58 6.49 -1.05
CA ILE A 100 0.77 5.97 -0.81
C ILE A 100 1.82 7.06 -1.01
N PRO A 101 3.00 6.94 -0.39
CA PRO A 101 4.13 7.81 -0.69
C PRO A 101 4.64 7.57 -2.12
N LYS A 102 4.96 8.65 -2.85
CA LYS A 102 5.37 8.59 -4.26
C LYS A 102 6.85 8.34 -4.49
N GLN A 103 7.63 8.33 -3.43
CA GLN A 103 9.08 8.20 -3.54
C GLN A 103 9.48 6.86 -4.15
N GLY A 104 10.42 6.90 -5.09
CA GLY A 104 10.98 5.72 -5.72
C GLY A 104 10.05 5.02 -6.70
N LEU A 105 9.00 5.70 -7.19
CA LEU A 105 8.14 5.20 -8.26
C LEU A 105 8.57 5.77 -9.60
N ASP A 106 8.76 4.90 -10.59
CA ASP A 106 9.02 5.27 -11.99
C ASP A 106 7.72 5.68 -12.68
N GLU A 107 6.60 5.06 -12.28
CA GLU A 107 5.27 5.31 -12.84
C GLU A 107 4.24 5.43 -11.71
N PHE A 108 3.39 6.44 -11.77
CA PHE A 108 2.33 6.69 -10.80
C PHE A 108 1.05 7.09 -11.50
N ASN A 109 0.13 6.15 -11.62
CA ASN A 109 -1.17 6.34 -12.27
C ASN A 109 -2.26 6.59 -11.22
N ILE A 110 -3.12 7.56 -11.49
CA ILE A 110 -4.28 7.88 -10.65
C ILE A 110 -5.54 7.60 -11.46
N HIS A 111 -6.38 6.73 -10.94
CA HIS A 111 -7.68 6.41 -11.52
C HIS A 111 -8.78 7.22 -10.85
N ASP A 112 -9.68 7.77 -11.65
CA ASP A 112 -10.86 8.46 -11.16
C ASP A 112 -12.01 7.44 -11.03
N GLU A 113 -12.37 7.10 -9.79
CA GLU A 113 -13.44 6.12 -9.49
C GLU A 113 -14.75 6.41 -10.22
N LEU A 114 -15.07 7.71 -10.43
CA LEU A 114 -16.31 8.11 -11.11
C LEU A 114 -16.24 7.99 -12.64
N LYS A 115 -15.05 8.15 -13.22
CA LYS A 115 -14.86 8.11 -14.67
C LYS A 115 -14.45 6.72 -15.18
N ASP A 116 -13.68 6.00 -14.39
CA ASP A 116 -13.06 4.74 -14.81
C ASP A 116 -13.95 3.51 -14.54
N ASN A 117 -15.19 3.73 -14.05
CA ASN A 117 -16.22 2.70 -13.86
C ASN A 117 -15.69 1.51 -13.04
N LEU A 118 -14.98 1.78 -11.94
CA LEU A 118 -14.33 0.78 -11.08
C LEU A 118 -15.28 0.10 -10.08
N THR A 119 -16.58 0.22 -10.28
CA THR A 119 -17.64 -0.39 -9.44
C THR A 119 -18.14 -1.70 -10.02
#